data_856382d16d05162ecc349643ff4358b6
#
_entry.id   856382d16d05162ecc349643ff4358b6
#
_cell.length_a   1.000
_cell.length_b   1.000
_cell.length_c   1.000
_cell.angle_alpha   90.00
_cell.angle_beta   90.00
_cell.angle_gamma   90.00
#
_symmetry.space_group_name_H-M   'P 1'
#
loop_
_entity.id
_entity.type
_entity.pdbx_description
1 polymer ?
#
loop_
_entity_poly.entity_id
_entity_poly.type
_entity_poly.pdbx_seq_one_letter_code
_entity_poly.pdbx_strand_id
1 'polypeptide(L)'
;ENFFESISSETVAKAFESLGFISAIAKKLADISTYEGRLVAGFPTSPIIANIVCVDLDQAMMDFCGKRNLTYTRYADDISISGDKVDVLKDVEAIINTFDFKLNDRKTRNYKKGQSQYVTGLTVSDFLQPRIPRRFKDGLRQKLYYMNKYGISSHIDRIYKCENESELHDFCNQELNRIKGWIDFINGQI
;
A
#
# COMPACT_ATOMS: atom_id res chain seq x y z
N GLU A 1 5.32 -9.14 5.86
CA GLU A 1 3.94 -9.71 6.02
C GLU A 1 3.47 -9.35 7.42
N ASN A 2 2.21 -8.88 7.53
CA ASN A 2 1.56 -8.54 8.81
C ASN A 2 2.12 -7.28 9.51
N PHE A 3 2.36 -6.22 8.76
CA PHE A 3 2.87 -4.95 9.32
C PHE A 3 2.02 -4.45 10.50
N PHE A 4 0.70 -4.36 10.34
CA PHE A 4 -0.17 -3.91 11.42
C PHE A 4 -0.11 -4.86 12.64
N GLU A 5 -0.17 -6.14 12.41
CA GLU A 5 -0.13 -7.16 13.48
C GLU A 5 1.24 -7.24 14.18
N SER A 6 2.31 -6.69 13.58
CA SER A 6 3.62 -6.56 14.23
C SER A 6 3.65 -5.47 15.30
N ILE A 7 2.70 -4.51 15.25
CA ILE A 7 2.59 -3.40 16.19
C ILE A 7 1.75 -3.83 17.39
N SER A 8 2.40 -3.97 18.55
CA SER A 8 1.74 -4.37 19.79
C SER A 8 0.98 -3.21 20.45
N SER A 9 0.00 -3.53 21.30
CA SER A 9 -0.70 -2.57 22.15
C SER A 9 0.27 -1.76 23.02
N GLU A 10 1.36 -2.37 23.49
CA GLU A 10 2.41 -1.67 24.24
C GLU A 10 3.11 -0.60 23.40
N THR A 11 3.46 -0.94 22.14
CA THR A 11 4.06 0.01 21.19
C THR A 11 3.11 1.16 20.89
N VAL A 12 1.82 0.88 20.74
CA VAL A 12 0.77 1.90 20.56
C VAL A 12 0.66 2.80 21.78
N ALA A 13 0.70 2.25 23.00
CA ALA A 13 0.67 3.04 24.22
C ALA A 13 1.88 3.99 24.31
N LYS A 14 3.10 3.50 24.02
CA LYS A 14 4.31 4.33 23.97
C LYS A 14 4.19 5.46 22.94
N ALA A 15 3.60 5.19 21.79
CA ALA A 15 3.36 6.21 20.77
C ALA A 15 2.37 7.29 21.25
N PHE A 16 1.34 6.93 22.00
CA PHE A 16 0.45 7.92 22.64
C PHE A 16 1.15 8.70 23.75
N GLU A 17 2.01 8.06 24.54
CA GLU A 17 2.81 8.75 25.56
C GLU A 17 3.75 9.79 24.94
N SER A 18 4.37 9.49 23.78
CA SER A 18 5.22 10.44 23.05
C SER A 18 4.45 11.67 22.54
N LEU A 19 3.13 11.54 22.34
CA LEU A 19 2.24 12.66 22.02
C LEU A 19 1.80 13.48 23.26
N GLY A 20 2.27 13.11 24.48
CA GLY A 20 1.98 13.83 25.74
C GLY A 20 0.83 13.27 26.54
N PHE A 21 0.23 12.13 26.17
CA PHE A 21 -0.78 11.49 27.01
C PHE A 21 -0.15 10.84 28.24
N ILE A 22 -0.81 10.96 29.40
CA ILE A 22 -0.38 10.22 30.59
C ILE A 22 -0.56 8.71 30.39
N SER A 23 0.33 7.91 31.00
CA SER A 23 0.41 6.45 30.77
C SER A 23 -0.93 5.72 30.96
N ALA A 24 -1.72 6.12 31.95
CA ALA A 24 -3.04 5.51 32.19
C ALA A 24 -4.04 5.74 31.04
N ILE A 25 -4.00 6.92 30.39
CA ILE A 25 -4.86 7.24 29.24
C ILE A 25 -4.28 6.57 27.98
N ALA A 26 -2.96 6.66 27.77
CA ALA A 26 -2.28 6.05 26.64
C ALA A 26 -2.57 4.55 26.53
N LYS A 27 -2.53 3.82 27.64
CA LYS A 27 -2.90 2.40 27.71
C LYS A 27 -4.35 2.16 27.31
N LYS A 28 -5.30 2.94 27.84
CA LYS A 28 -6.72 2.79 27.47
C LYS A 28 -6.95 3.08 25.98
N LEU A 29 -6.30 4.09 25.42
CA LEU A 29 -6.36 4.38 23.98
C LEU A 29 -5.79 3.23 23.16
N ALA A 30 -4.68 2.65 23.59
CA ALA A 30 -4.11 1.47 22.95
C ALA A 30 -5.06 0.27 22.99
N ASP A 31 -5.68 0.00 24.14
CA ASP A 31 -6.61 -1.14 24.31
C ASP A 31 -7.83 -1.03 23.38
N ILE A 32 -8.42 0.16 23.24
CA ILE A 32 -9.58 0.36 22.36
C ILE A 32 -9.20 0.40 20.86
N SER A 33 -7.93 0.60 20.54
CA SER A 33 -7.41 0.71 19.17
C SER A 33 -6.80 -0.58 18.65
N THR A 34 -6.65 -1.58 19.51
CA THR A 34 -6.05 -2.88 19.18
C THR A 34 -7.05 -4.00 19.41
N TYR A 35 -6.83 -5.12 18.76
CA TYR A 35 -7.57 -6.36 18.97
C TYR A 35 -6.57 -7.46 19.32
N GLU A 36 -6.84 -8.23 20.36
CA GLU A 36 -5.91 -9.24 20.90
C GLU A 36 -4.48 -8.70 21.13
N GLY A 37 -4.38 -7.45 21.58
CA GLY A 37 -3.11 -6.79 21.88
C GLY A 37 -2.27 -6.37 20.67
N ARG A 38 -2.86 -6.31 19.47
CA ARG A 38 -2.17 -5.92 18.23
C ARG A 38 -3.03 -4.98 17.39
N LEU A 39 -2.39 -4.15 16.56
CA LEU A 39 -3.08 -3.40 15.51
C LEU A 39 -3.62 -4.36 14.46
N VAL A 40 -4.80 -4.05 13.91
CA VAL A 40 -5.48 -4.91 12.93
C VAL A 40 -5.65 -4.18 11.61
N ALA A 41 -5.33 -4.86 10.51
CA ALA A 41 -5.63 -4.37 9.18
C ALA A 41 -7.17 -4.25 8.99
N GLY A 42 -7.62 -3.10 8.47
CA GLY A 42 -9.03 -2.82 8.23
C GLY A 42 -9.73 -1.99 9.30
N PHE A 43 -9.15 -1.79 10.49
CA PHE A 43 -9.66 -0.81 11.42
C PHE A 43 -9.40 0.61 10.90
N PRO A 44 -10.39 1.53 10.95
CA PRO A 44 -10.23 2.90 10.44
C PRO A 44 -9.10 3.69 11.11
N THR A 45 -8.78 3.37 12.36
CA THR A 45 -7.74 4.02 13.17
C THR A 45 -6.34 3.45 12.91
N SER A 46 -6.22 2.20 12.46
CA SER A 46 -4.93 1.52 12.32
C SER A 46 -3.92 2.24 11.42
N PRO A 47 -4.29 2.80 10.25
CA PRO A 47 -3.33 3.53 9.43
C PRO A 47 -2.74 4.77 10.10
N ILE A 48 -3.57 5.51 10.84
CA ILE A 48 -3.14 6.73 11.55
C ILE A 48 -2.21 6.35 12.71
N ILE A 49 -2.60 5.36 13.50
CA ILE A 49 -1.80 4.90 14.66
C ILE A 49 -0.46 4.32 14.19
N ALA A 50 -0.46 3.52 13.13
CA ALA A 50 0.78 3.00 12.55
C ALA A 50 1.71 4.12 12.06
N ASN A 51 1.17 5.21 11.51
CA ASN A 51 1.98 6.37 11.16
C ASN A 51 2.59 7.06 12.39
N ILE A 52 1.84 7.18 13.49
CA ILE A 52 2.36 7.74 14.75
C ILE A 52 3.49 6.86 15.30
N VAL A 53 3.29 5.55 15.32
CA VAL A 53 4.31 4.57 15.77
C VAL A 53 5.59 4.66 14.93
N CYS A 54 5.47 4.94 13.64
CA CYS A 54 6.62 5.00 12.73
C CYS A 54 7.32 6.37 12.66
N VAL A 55 6.91 7.37 13.44
CA VAL A 55 7.51 8.73 13.38
C VAL A 55 9.03 8.71 13.58
N ASP A 56 9.51 7.99 14.58
CA ASP A 56 10.95 7.92 14.86
C ASP A 56 11.71 7.13 13.78
N LEU A 57 11.12 6.07 13.24
CA LEU A 57 11.64 5.35 12.08
C LEU A 57 11.73 6.28 10.86
N ASP A 58 10.66 7.02 10.57
CA ASP A 58 10.63 7.95 9.44
C ASP A 58 11.70 9.03 9.58
N GLN A 59 11.90 9.57 10.79
CA GLN A 59 12.95 10.56 11.04
C GLN A 59 14.35 9.97 10.81
N ALA A 60 14.62 8.78 11.35
CA ALA A 60 15.92 8.10 11.16
C ALA A 60 16.20 7.81 9.68
N MET A 61 15.16 7.39 8.93
CA MET A 61 15.25 7.12 7.50
C MET A 61 15.45 8.40 6.68
N MET A 62 14.77 9.49 7.03
CA MET A 62 14.96 10.80 6.38
C MET A 62 16.38 11.33 6.61
N ASP A 63 16.89 11.25 7.82
CA ASP A 63 18.25 11.68 8.15
C ASP A 63 19.31 10.85 7.42
N PHE A 64 19.12 9.54 7.35
CA PHE A 64 19.98 8.63 6.61
C PHE A 64 20.02 8.94 5.12
N CYS A 65 18.83 9.11 4.52
CA CYS A 65 18.69 9.40 3.09
C CYS A 65 19.18 10.80 2.74
N GLY A 66 18.88 11.80 3.57
CA GLY A 66 19.30 13.20 3.36
C GLY A 66 20.82 13.35 3.28
N LYS A 67 21.57 12.65 4.15
CA LYS A 67 23.06 12.62 4.12
C LYS A 67 23.65 12.02 2.83
N ARG A 68 22.84 11.30 2.05
CA ARG A 68 23.25 10.59 0.83
C ARG A 68 22.63 11.16 -0.45
N ASN A 69 21.89 12.28 -0.36
CA ASN A 69 21.10 12.85 -1.44
C ASN A 69 20.10 11.84 -2.03
N LEU A 70 19.49 11.01 -1.16
CA LEU A 70 18.44 10.09 -1.50
C LEU A 70 17.09 10.63 -1.00
N THR A 71 16.02 10.26 -1.67
CA THR A 71 14.64 10.59 -1.27
C THR A 71 14.00 9.37 -0.63
N TYR A 72 13.45 9.57 0.56
CA TYR A 72 12.68 8.57 1.31
C TYR A 72 11.21 8.88 1.25
N THR A 73 10.40 7.85 1.05
CA THR A 73 8.94 7.91 1.19
C THR A 73 8.41 6.60 1.76
N ARG A 74 7.36 6.68 2.58
CA ARG A 74 6.66 5.50 3.10
C ARG A 74 5.15 5.64 2.92
N TYR A 75 4.54 4.56 2.52
CA TYR A 75 3.09 4.38 2.49
C TYR A 75 2.74 3.08 3.22
N ALA A 76 2.23 3.19 4.45
CA ALA A 76 2.04 2.08 5.38
C ALA A 76 3.34 1.25 5.56
N ASP A 77 3.35 0.00 5.06
CA ASP A 77 4.50 -0.91 5.07
C ASP A 77 5.41 -0.80 3.84
N ASP A 78 4.99 -0.04 2.81
CA ASP A 78 5.76 0.12 1.59
C ASP A 78 6.74 1.30 1.72
N ILE A 79 8.03 0.99 1.82
CA ILE A 79 9.12 1.97 1.85
C ILE A 79 9.70 2.08 0.45
N SER A 80 9.88 3.31 -0.03
CA SER A 80 10.55 3.60 -1.30
C SER A 80 11.72 4.56 -1.08
N ILE A 81 12.90 4.20 -1.60
CA ILE A 81 14.10 5.04 -1.59
C ILE A 81 14.55 5.26 -3.02
N SER A 82 14.74 6.49 -3.42
CA SER A 82 15.12 6.86 -4.77
C SER A 82 16.30 7.82 -4.80
N GLY A 83 17.06 7.78 -5.89
CA GLY A 83 18.23 8.62 -6.12
C GLY A 83 19.16 8.03 -7.18
N ASP A 84 20.28 8.69 -7.46
CA ASP A 84 21.18 8.28 -8.56
C ASP A 84 21.99 7.01 -8.26
N LYS A 85 22.34 6.77 -7.00
CA LYS A 85 23.12 5.60 -6.56
C LYS A 85 22.49 5.02 -5.31
N VAL A 86 21.57 4.08 -5.49
CA VAL A 86 20.85 3.41 -4.39
C VAL A 86 21.45 2.02 -4.18
N ASP A 87 22.46 1.92 -3.33
CA ASP A 87 22.96 0.64 -2.81
C ASP A 87 23.03 0.74 -1.28
N VAL A 88 21.87 0.74 -0.66
CA VAL A 88 21.70 1.05 0.77
C VAL A 88 20.90 -0.02 1.51
N LEU A 89 20.63 -1.16 0.87
CA LEU A 89 19.73 -2.17 1.43
C LEU A 89 20.14 -2.64 2.84
N LYS A 90 21.43 -2.91 3.04
CA LYS A 90 21.94 -3.37 4.34
C LYS A 90 21.82 -2.31 5.43
N ASP A 91 22.10 -1.04 5.08
CA ASP A 91 21.99 0.06 6.04
C ASP A 91 20.52 0.31 6.43
N VAL A 92 19.64 0.27 5.44
CA VAL A 92 18.18 0.39 5.62
C VAL A 92 17.65 -0.73 6.49
N GLU A 93 18.04 -1.96 6.24
CA GLU A 93 17.68 -3.12 7.06
C GLU A 93 18.15 -2.95 8.50
N ALA A 94 19.39 -2.49 8.70
CA ALA A 94 19.92 -2.22 10.03
C ALA A 94 19.09 -1.16 10.77
N ILE A 95 18.71 -0.06 10.10
CA ILE A 95 17.84 0.97 10.70
C ILE A 95 16.47 0.39 11.06
N ILE A 96 15.82 -0.30 10.14
CA ILE A 96 14.48 -0.88 10.35
C ILE A 96 14.46 -1.86 11.53
N ASN A 97 15.53 -2.66 11.67
CA ASN A 97 15.66 -3.62 12.76
C ASN A 97 15.81 -2.93 14.13
N THR A 98 16.32 -1.68 14.22
CA THR A 98 16.38 -0.94 15.49
C THR A 98 15.01 -0.53 16.03
N PHE A 99 14.00 -0.56 15.19
CA PHE A 99 12.58 -0.25 15.52
C PHE A 99 11.71 -1.52 15.61
N ASP A 100 12.30 -2.69 15.76
CA ASP A 100 11.62 -3.99 15.86
C ASP A 100 10.81 -4.39 14.61
N PHE A 101 11.05 -3.75 13.46
CA PHE A 101 10.48 -4.14 12.18
C PHE A 101 11.46 -5.02 11.39
N LYS A 102 10.92 -5.78 10.43
CA LYS A 102 11.72 -6.65 9.55
C LYS A 102 11.37 -6.40 8.09
N LEU A 103 12.38 -6.35 7.23
CA LEU A 103 12.19 -6.32 5.79
C LEU A 103 11.63 -7.65 5.28
N ASN A 104 10.80 -7.57 4.24
CA ASN A 104 10.35 -8.73 3.51
C ASN A 104 11.22 -8.92 2.26
N ASP A 105 12.19 -9.81 2.32
CA ASP A 105 13.15 -10.09 1.24
C ASP A 105 12.45 -10.47 -0.08
N ARG A 106 11.32 -11.17 0.00
CA ARG A 106 10.56 -11.58 -1.19
C ARG A 106 9.90 -10.40 -1.90
N LYS A 107 9.56 -9.34 -1.19
CA LYS A 107 8.93 -8.11 -1.72
C LYS A 107 9.97 -7.03 -2.03
N THR A 108 11.12 -7.06 -1.38
CA THR A 108 12.19 -6.05 -1.58
C THR A 108 12.72 -6.12 -3.02
N ARG A 109 12.76 -4.98 -3.68
CA ARG A 109 13.21 -4.84 -5.07
C ARG A 109 14.18 -3.68 -5.20
N ASN A 110 15.25 -3.89 -5.95
CA ASN A 110 16.18 -2.85 -6.35
C ASN A 110 16.06 -2.65 -7.87
N TYR A 111 15.64 -1.46 -8.27
CA TYR A 111 15.44 -1.10 -9.67
C TYR A 111 16.58 -0.20 -10.14
N LYS A 112 17.12 -0.51 -11.31
CA LYS A 112 18.13 0.32 -11.98
C LYS A 112 17.48 1.29 -12.96
N LYS A 113 18.22 2.34 -13.32
CA LYS A 113 17.80 3.28 -14.37
C LYS A 113 17.49 2.52 -15.68
N GLY A 114 16.35 2.81 -16.31
CA GLY A 114 15.88 2.12 -17.51
C GLY A 114 15.00 0.89 -17.25
N GLN A 115 14.83 0.45 -16.01
CA GLN A 115 13.85 -0.56 -15.65
C GLN A 115 12.50 0.07 -15.31
N SER A 116 11.42 -0.68 -15.52
CA SER A 116 10.08 -0.26 -15.09
C SER A 116 10.02 -0.24 -13.56
N GLN A 117 9.80 0.94 -12.99
CA GLN A 117 9.70 1.17 -11.55
C GLN A 117 8.24 1.40 -11.19
N TYR A 118 7.79 0.74 -10.12
CA TYR A 118 6.41 0.82 -9.65
C TYR A 118 6.39 1.25 -8.19
N VAL A 119 5.60 2.28 -7.88
CA VAL A 119 5.32 2.71 -6.51
C VAL A 119 3.81 2.82 -6.38
N THR A 120 3.22 2.15 -5.37
CA THR A 120 1.77 2.14 -5.11
C THR A 120 0.90 1.90 -6.36
N GLY A 121 1.36 1.01 -7.26
CA GLY A 121 0.62 0.67 -8.48
C GLY A 121 0.82 1.59 -9.67
N LEU A 122 1.57 2.69 -9.52
CA LEU A 122 1.92 3.62 -10.59
C LEU A 122 3.34 3.38 -11.10
N THR A 123 3.57 3.66 -12.38
CA THR A 123 4.91 3.67 -12.98
C THR A 123 5.56 5.02 -12.73
N VAL A 124 6.75 5.03 -12.12
CA VAL A 124 7.52 6.24 -11.78
C VAL A 124 8.83 6.34 -12.57
N SER A 125 8.91 5.64 -13.70
CA SER A 125 10.11 5.64 -14.56
C SER A 125 10.33 6.96 -15.31
N ASP A 126 9.33 7.82 -15.36
CA ASP A 126 9.39 9.15 -15.96
C ASP A 126 9.48 10.19 -14.85
N PHE A 127 10.49 11.06 -14.90
CA PHE A 127 10.73 12.09 -13.89
C PHE A 127 9.67 13.19 -13.84
N LEU A 128 8.78 13.26 -14.84
CA LEU A 128 7.79 14.34 -14.94
C LEU A 128 6.50 14.03 -14.19
N GLN A 129 5.96 12.81 -14.35
CA GLN A 129 4.69 12.45 -13.72
C GLN A 129 4.57 10.93 -13.54
N PRO A 130 3.99 10.45 -12.41
CA PRO A 130 3.58 9.07 -12.27
C PRO A 130 2.56 8.69 -13.33
N ARG A 131 2.66 7.49 -13.88
CA ARG A 131 1.75 7.03 -14.94
C ARG A 131 1.12 5.68 -14.59
N ILE A 132 -0.11 5.50 -15.03
CA ILE A 132 -0.77 4.21 -14.94
C ILE A 132 -0.07 3.22 -15.90
N PRO A 133 0.31 2.02 -15.40
CA PRO A 133 0.99 1.02 -16.20
C PRO A 133 0.22 0.68 -17.49
N ARG A 134 0.94 0.57 -18.61
CA ARG A 134 0.32 0.26 -19.91
C ARG A 134 -0.48 -1.03 -19.85
N ARG A 135 0.06 -2.06 -19.19
CA ARG A 135 -0.63 -3.36 -19.02
C ARG A 135 -2.00 -3.22 -18.38
N PHE A 136 -2.17 -2.32 -17.41
CA PHE A 136 -3.46 -2.05 -16.78
C PHE A 136 -4.45 -1.43 -17.76
N LYS A 137 -4.01 -0.40 -18.52
CA LYS A 137 -4.85 0.25 -19.55
C LYS A 137 -5.25 -0.72 -20.65
N ASP A 138 -4.32 -1.56 -21.12
CA ASP A 138 -4.59 -2.53 -22.18
C ASP A 138 -5.56 -3.62 -21.70
N GLY A 139 -5.41 -4.09 -20.45
CA GLY A 139 -6.36 -5.03 -19.84
C GLY A 139 -7.78 -4.45 -19.72
N LEU A 140 -7.91 -3.18 -19.32
CA LEU A 140 -9.20 -2.51 -19.26
C LEU A 140 -9.81 -2.33 -20.65
N ARG A 141 -9.01 -1.89 -21.65
CA ARG A 141 -9.47 -1.77 -23.05
C ARG A 141 -9.97 -3.10 -23.60
N GLN A 142 -9.25 -4.18 -23.34
CA GLN A 142 -9.64 -5.52 -23.78
C GLN A 142 -10.97 -5.95 -23.16
N LYS A 143 -11.17 -5.74 -21.87
CA LYS A 143 -12.43 -6.03 -21.20
C LYS A 143 -13.59 -5.24 -21.81
N LEU A 144 -13.45 -3.93 -21.93
CA LEU A 144 -14.45 -3.06 -22.53
C LEU A 144 -14.77 -3.46 -23.97
N TYR A 145 -13.77 -3.84 -24.76
CA TYR A 145 -13.98 -4.35 -26.12
C TYR A 145 -14.86 -5.59 -26.14
N TYR A 146 -14.58 -6.58 -25.30
CA TYR A 146 -15.37 -7.81 -25.26
C TYR A 146 -16.79 -7.58 -24.73
N MET A 147 -16.94 -6.75 -23.71
CA MET A 147 -18.27 -6.38 -23.18
C MET A 147 -19.10 -5.64 -24.21
N ASN A 148 -18.51 -4.74 -25.00
CA ASN A 148 -19.21 -4.04 -26.07
C ASN A 148 -19.57 -4.96 -27.23
N LYS A 149 -18.68 -5.90 -27.58
CA LYS A 149 -18.87 -6.79 -28.75
C LYS A 149 -19.87 -7.92 -28.49
N TYR A 150 -19.86 -8.51 -27.29
CA TYR A 150 -20.64 -9.71 -26.99
C TYR A 150 -21.72 -9.49 -25.93
N GLY A 151 -21.83 -8.28 -25.38
CA GLY A 151 -22.67 -7.98 -24.23
C GLY A 151 -22.03 -8.33 -22.91
N ILE A 152 -22.44 -7.62 -21.86
CA ILE A 152 -21.89 -7.79 -20.51
C ILE A 152 -22.18 -9.18 -19.97
N SER A 153 -23.45 -9.61 -20.03
CA SER A 153 -23.91 -10.90 -19.49
C SER A 153 -23.17 -12.08 -20.13
N SER A 154 -23.05 -12.10 -21.48
CA SER A 154 -22.33 -13.16 -22.18
C SER A 154 -20.84 -13.19 -21.85
N HIS A 155 -20.21 -12.02 -21.66
CA HIS A 155 -18.81 -11.93 -21.28
C HIS A 155 -18.57 -12.43 -19.85
N ILE A 156 -19.45 -12.07 -18.92
CA ILE A 156 -19.37 -12.48 -17.51
C ILE A 156 -19.64 -13.97 -17.37
N ASP A 157 -20.69 -14.49 -17.99
CA ASP A 157 -21.01 -15.91 -17.95
C ASP A 157 -19.85 -16.79 -18.48
N ARG A 158 -19.20 -16.34 -19.55
CA ARG A 158 -18.03 -17.02 -20.10
C ARG A 158 -16.85 -17.08 -19.13
N ILE A 159 -16.67 -16.07 -18.29
CA ILE A 159 -15.54 -15.99 -17.32
C ILE A 159 -15.85 -16.77 -16.05
N TYR A 160 -17.06 -16.57 -15.49
CA TYR A 160 -17.41 -17.05 -14.16
C TYR A 160 -18.26 -18.32 -14.20
N LYS A 161 -18.84 -18.69 -15.36
CA LYS A 161 -19.70 -19.89 -15.55
C LYS A 161 -20.83 -19.92 -14.54
N CYS A 162 -21.67 -18.88 -14.56
CA CYS A 162 -22.74 -18.67 -13.61
C CYS A 162 -23.78 -19.82 -13.65
N GLU A 163 -24.23 -20.28 -12.49
CA GLU A 163 -25.19 -21.38 -12.37
C GLU A 163 -26.64 -20.92 -12.57
N ASN A 164 -26.93 -19.63 -12.34
CA ASN A 164 -28.28 -19.05 -12.46
C ASN A 164 -28.26 -17.56 -12.80
N GLU A 165 -29.42 -17.02 -13.18
CA GLU A 165 -29.57 -15.61 -13.59
C GLU A 165 -29.29 -14.61 -12.47
N SER A 166 -29.59 -14.95 -11.21
CA SER A 166 -29.31 -14.08 -10.06
C SER A 166 -27.81 -13.90 -9.86
N GLU A 167 -27.07 -14.99 -9.91
CA GLU A 167 -25.60 -14.98 -9.80
C GLU A 167 -24.96 -14.20 -10.96
N LEU A 168 -25.46 -14.40 -12.19
CA LEU A 168 -25.01 -13.66 -13.35
C LEU A 168 -25.24 -12.15 -13.18
N HIS A 169 -26.41 -11.76 -12.66
CA HIS A 169 -26.74 -10.36 -12.39
C HIS A 169 -25.80 -9.74 -11.37
N ASP A 170 -25.52 -10.46 -10.28
CA ASP A 170 -24.62 -9.99 -9.21
C ASP A 170 -23.18 -9.81 -9.73
N PHE A 171 -22.66 -10.76 -10.49
CA PHE A 171 -21.32 -10.65 -11.10
C PHE A 171 -21.25 -9.52 -12.14
N CYS A 172 -22.32 -9.30 -12.93
CA CYS A 172 -22.39 -8.17 -13.84
C CYS A 172 -22.30 -6.83 -13.09
N ASN A 173 -23.03 -6.67 -12.00
CA ASN A 173 -23.02 -5.46 -11.20
C ASN A 173 -21.65 -5.24 -10.52
N GLN A 174 -21.04 -6.30 -9.98
CA GLN A 174 -19.70 -6.24 -9.37
C GLN A 174 -18.65 -5.81 -10.39
N GLU A 175 -18.67 -6.40 -11.59
CA GLU A 175 -17.68 -6.07 -12.63
C GLU A 175 -17.88 -4.64 -13.18
N LEU A 176 -19.12 -4.19 -13.33
CA LEU A 176 -19.42 -2.79 -13.72
C LEU A 176 -18.91 -1.80 -12.68
N ASN A 177 -19.14 -2.06 -11.39
CA ASN A 177 -18.64 -1.20 -10.31
C ASN A 177 -17.12 -1.20 -10.28
N ARG A 178 -16.47 -2.35 -10.51
CA ARG A 178 -15.03 -2.46 -10.59
C ARG A 178 -14.44 -1.68 -11.76
N ILE A 179 -15.05 -1.79 -12.94
CA ILE A 179 -14.64 -1.03 -14.13
C ILE A 179 -14.82 0.46 -13.91
N LYS A 180 -15.94 0.88 -13.33
CA LYS A 180 -16.18 2.29 -12.98
C LYS A 180 -15.08 2.81 -12.05
N GLY A 181 -14.76 2.08 -10.98
CA GLY A 181 -13.66 2.45 -10.08
C GLY A 181 -12.31 2.55 -10.79
N TRP A 182 -12.03 1.68 -11.77
CA TRP A 182 -10.82 1.77 -12.57
C TRP A 182 -10.78 3.00 -13.49
N ILE A 183 -11.91 3.35 -14.09
CA ILE A 183 -12.04 4.57 -14.91
C ILE A 183 -11.85 5.81 -14.05
N ASP A 184 -12.48 5.86 -12.88
CA ASP A 184 -12.33 6.97 -11.92
C ASP A 184 -10.88 7.10 -11.44
N PHE A 185 -10.22 5.98 -11.15
CA PHE A 185 -8.78 5.97 -10.82
C PHE A 185 -7.92 6.51 -11.97
N ILE A 186 -8.20 6.12 -13.22
CA ILE A 186 -7.46 6.63 -14.39
C ILE A 186 -7.66 8.14 -14.53
N ASN A 187 -8.89 8.62 -14.41
CA ASN A 187 -9.21 10.04 -14.57
C ASN A 187 -8.63 10.90 -13.43
N GLY A 188 -8.53 10.35 -12.23
CA GLY A 188 -7.94 11.05 -11.08
C GLY A 188 -6.42 11.15 -11.11
N GLN A 189 -5.73 10.48 -12.08
CA GLN A 189 -4.26 10.51 -12.25
C GLN A 189 -3.82 11.36 -13.47
N ILE A 190 -4.76 11.97 -14.17
CA ILE A 190 -4.53 12.89 -15.29
C ILE A 190 -4.76 14.32 -14.80
#